data_125ac5da74d483e0d45813819a09e56f
#
_entry.id   125ac5da74d483e0d45813819a09e56f
#
_cell.length_a   1.000
_cell.length_b   1.000
_cell.length_c   1.000
_cell.angle_alpha   90.00
_cell.angle_beta   90.00
_cell.angle_gamma   90.00
#
_symmetry.space_group_name_H-M   'P 1'
#
loop_
_entity.id
_entity.type
_entity.pdbx_description
1 polymer ?
#
loop_
_entity_poly.entity_id
_entity_poly.type
_entity_poly.pdbx_seq_one_letter_code
_entity_poly.pdbx_strand_id
1 'polypeptide(L)'
;MDKLVIAGREFNSRLFIGTGKFNNNELMAKAIEASGTEMVTVAMKRVELFDEQDDLLAHVTRNPNIQLLPNTSGVRNAEEAVFAAQMAREAFGTNWLKLEIHPDPRYLLPDSVETLKATEQLVKLGFVVLPYCQADPTLCKHLEEAGAATVMPLAAPIGTNKGLRMKDFLQIIIEQANVPVVIDAGIGAPSHAAEAMEMGADCCLINTAIAVAADPVQMAQAFKEAVIAGRRAYNAGLGAVCDCAQASSPLTAFLDF
;
A
#
# COMPACT_ATOMS: atom_id res chain seq x y z
N MET A 1 -0.63 11.61 -16.07
CA MET A 1 -0.30 11.47 -14.66
C MET A 1 1.20 11.38 -14.52
N ASP A 2 1.73 11.92 -13.45
CA ASP A 2 3.11 11.69 -13.03
C ASP A 2 3.32 10.18 -12.77
N LYS A 3 4.50 9.69 -13.08
CA LYS A 3 4.83 8.27 -12.90
C LYS A 3 5.21 7.99 -11.45
N LEU A 4 4.84 6.82 -10.94
CA LEU A 4 5.36 6.27 -9.71
C LEU A 4 6.63 5.49 -10.03
N VAL A 5 7.74 5.81 -9.35
CA VAL A 5 9.01 5.10 -9.53
C VAL A 5 9.45 4.52 -8.18
N ILE A 6 9.65 3.20 -8.12
CA ILE A 6 10.16 2.50 -6.94
C ILE A 6 11.37 1.67 -7.38
N ALA A 7 12.51 1.84 -6.73
CA ALA A 7 13.76 1.13 -7.05
C ALA A 7 14.10 1.11 -8.56
N GLY A 8 13.86 2.23 -9.24
CA GLY A 8 14.13 2.39 -10.68
C GLY A 8 13.08 1.80 -11.62
N ARG A 9 12.06 1.08 -11.11
CA ARG A 9 10.93 0.58 -11.90
C ARG A 9 9.80 1.61 -11.91
N GLU A 10 9.27 1.89 -13.11
CA GLU A 10 8.11 2.75 -13.30
C GLU A 10 6.80 1.96 -13.19
N PHE A 11 5.81 2.55 -12.52
CA PHE A 11 4.46 2.03 -12.37
C PHE A 11 3.46 3.08 -12.88
N ASN A 12 2.48 2.63 -13.66
CA ASN A 12 1.36 3.46 -14.10
C ASN A 12 0.21 3.45 -13.10
N SER A 13 0.10 2.37 -12.30
CA SER A 13 -0.90 2.23 -11.25
C SER A 13 -0.32 2.69 -9.90
N ARG A 14 -1.13 3.44 -9.15
CA ARG A 14 -0.86 3.83 -7.76
C ARG A 14 -1.74 3.06 -6.78
N LEU A 15 -2.37 1.98 -7.26
CA LEU A 15 -3.13 1.02 -6.45
C LEU A 15 -2.38 -0.31 -6.44
N PHE A 16 -1.94 -0.76 -5.26
CA PHE A 16 -1.40 -2.09 -5.02
C PHE A 16 -2.44 -2.95 -4.33
N ILE A 17 -2.45 -4.25 -4.62
CA ILE A 17 -3.42 -5.19 -4.07
C ILE A 17 -2.72 -6.38 -3.43
N GLY A 18 -3.34 -6.92 -2.37
CA GLY A 18 -2.97 -8.20 -1.80
C GLY A 18 -3.89 -9.34 -2.29
N THR A 19 -3.44 -10.57 -2.10
CA THR A 19 -4.18 -11.79 -2.49
C THR A 19 -5.03 -12.40 -1.37
N GLY A 20 -4.99 -11.80 -0.17
CA GLY A 20 -5.66 -12.37 1.02
C GLY A 20 -7.19 -12.23 1.00
N LYS A 21 -7.89 -13.16 1.66
CA LYS A 21 -9.33 -13.13 1.97
C LYS A 21 -10.31 -13.26 0.79
N PHE A 22 -9.86 -13.40 -0.44
CA PHE A 22 -10.76 -13.74 -1.56
C PHE A 22 -11.34 -15.14 -1.39
N ASN A 23 -12.57 -15.33 -1.84
CA ASN A 23 -13.27 -16.62 -1.74
C ASN A 23 -12.64 -17.73 -2.62
N ASN A 24 -12.04 -17.34 -3.74
CA ASN A 24 -11.30 -18.22 -4.64
C ASN A 24 -10.32 -17.44 -5.51
N ASN A 25 -9.39 -18.16 -6.15
CA ASN A 25 -8.33 -17.56 -6.97
C ASN A 25 -8.85 -16.94 -8.27
N GLU A 26 -9.93 -17.46 -8.85
CA GLU A 26 -10.52 -16.88 -10.06
C GLU A 26 -11.12 -15.48 -9.79
N LEU A 27 -11.88 -15.34 -8.68
CA LEU A 27 -12.44 -14.05 -8.28
C LEU A 27 -11.33 -13.05 -7.94
N MET A 28 -10.28 -13.50 -7.26
CA MET A 28 -9.08 -12.71 -6.98
C MET A 28 -8.44 -12.21 -8.28
N ALA A 29 -8.22 -13.07 -9.26
CA ALA A 29 -7.64 -12.69 -10.55
C ALA A 29 -8.47 -11.65 -11.29
N LYS A 30 -9.81 -11.80 -11.32
CA LYS A 30 -10.71 -10.79 -11.90
C LYS A 30 -10.65 -9.46 -11.19
N ALA A 31 -10.56 -9.44 -9.86
CA ALA A 31 -10.42 -8.20 -9.09
C ALA A 31 -9.07 -7.54 -9.33
N ILE A 32 -7.97 -8.31 -9.41
CA ILE A 32 -6.63 -7.81 -9.77
C ILE A 32 -6.66 -7.15 -11.14
N GLU A 33 -7.26 -7.81 -12.13
CA GLU A 33 -7.39 -7.26 -13.50
C GLU A 33 -8.20 -5.96 -13.52
N ALA A 34 -9.38 -5.95 -12.89
CA ALA A 34 -10.26 -4.79 -12.81
C ALA A 34 -9.60 -3.58 -12.12
N SER A 35 -8.76 -3.83 -11.11
CA SER A 35 -8.00 -2.79 -10.42
C SER A 35 -6.95 -2.12 -11.29
N GLY A 36 -6.45 -2.80 -12.32
CA GLY A 36 -5.32 -2.34 -13.11
C GLY A 36 -4.02 -2.22 -12.33
N THR A 37 -3.88 -2.93 -11.21
CA THR A 37 -2.65 -2.93 -10.42
C THR A 37 -1.48 -3.51 -11.20
N GLU A 38 -0.30 -2.98 -10.94
CA GLU A 38 0.97 -3.50 -11.49
C GLU A 38 1.87 -4.08 -10.37
N MET A 39 1.38 -4.12 -9.12
CA MET A 39 2.06 -4.77 -8.00
C MET A 39 1.08 -5.53 -7.13
N VAL A 40 1.39 -6.80 -6.86
CA VAL A 40 0.54 -7.69 -6.06
C VAL A 40 1.35 -8.32 -4.95
N THR A 41 0.91 -8.15 -3.69
CA THR A 41 1.54 -8.79 -2.55
C THR A 41 0.96 -10.17 -2.27
N VAL A 42 1.86 -11.12 -2.02
CA VAL A 42 1.53 -12.53 -1.77
C VAL A 42 2.19 -12.97 -0.46
N ALA A 43 1.40 -13.51 0.46
CA ALA A 43 1.93 -14.04 1.70
C ALA A 43 2.63 -15.39 1.47
N MET A 44 3.87 -15.53 1.92
CA MET A 44 4.65 -16.78 1.83
C MET A 44 3.88 -18.01 2.36
N LYS A 45 3.18 -17.84 3.48
CA LYS A 45 2.40 -18.91 4.12
C LYS A 45 1.20 -19.40 3.30
N ARG A 46 0.79 -18.68 2.25
CA ARG A 46 -0.36 -19.04 1.40
C ARG A 46 0.05 -19.78 0.15
N VAL A 47 1.34 -19.81 -0.16
CA VAL A 47 1.85 -20.54 -1.32
C VAL A 47 2.39 -21.86 -0.83
N GLU A 48 1.61 -22.92 -1.03
CA GLU A 48 2.09 -24.29 -0.88
C GLU A 48 2.96 -24.61 -2.10
N LEU A 49 4.24 -24.30 -2.01
CA LEU A 49 5.22 -24.43 -3.10
C LEU A 49 5.31 -25.85 -3.70
N PHE A 50 4.72 -26.83 -3.02
CA PHE A 50 4.72 -28.25 -3.40
C PHE A 50 3.31 -28.78 -3.69
N ASP A 51 2.25 -27.97 -3.61
CA ASP A 51 0.91 -28.37 -4.00
C ASP A 51 0.66 -28.02 -5.47
N GLU A 52 0.67 -29.02 -6.32
CA GLU A 52 0.36 -28.88 -7.77
C GLU A 52 -1.06 -28.34 -8.03
N GLN A 53 -1.93 -28.31 -7.01
CA GLN A 53 -3.29 -27.79 -7.09
C GLN A 53 -3.39 -26.30 -6.70
N ASP A 54 -2.33 -25.73 -6.09
CA ASP A 54 -2.29 -24.29 -5.78
C ASP A 54 -1.94 -23.49 -7.05
N ASP A 55 -2.95 -22.97 -7.70
CA ASP A 55 -2.85 -22.16 -8.91
C ASP A 55 -2.76 -20.63 -8.63
N LEU A 56 -2.62 -20.22 -7.35
CA LEU A 56 -2.60 -18.81 -6.95
C LEU A 56 -1.57 -18.00 -7.75
N LEU A 57 -0.33 -18.49 -7.81
CA LEU A 57 0.73 -17.83 -8.55
C LEU A 57 0.43 -17.76 -10.05
N ALA A 58 -0.09 -18.84 -10.63
CA ALA A 58 -0.48 -18.87 -12.03
C ALA A 58 -1.54 -17.82 -12.34
N HIS A 59 -2.49 -17.60 -11.43
CA HIS A 59 -3.50 -16.56 -11.56
C HIS A 59 -2.93 -15.14 -11.46
N VAL A 60 -2.01 -14.89 -10.53
CA VAL A 60 -1.39 -13.56 -10.35
C VAL A 60 -0.45 -13.23 -11.51
N THR A 61 0.35 -14.19 -11.97
CA THR A 61 1.38 -13.99 -13.01
C THR A 61 0.86 -14.06 -14.45
N ARG A 62 -0.45 -14.24 -14.66
CA ARG A 62 -1.06 -14.17 -16.01
C ARG A 62 -0.73 -12.86 -16.73
N ASN A 63 -0.65 -11.76 -15.99
CA ASN A 63 -0.19 -10.48 -16.52
C ASN A 63 1.31 -10.33 -16.23
N PRO A 64 2.19 -10.38 -17.27
CA PRO A 64 3.63 -10.28 -17.08
C PRO A 64 4.11 -8.92 -16.56
N ASN A 65 3.25 -7.91 -16.59
CA ASN A 65 3.58 -6.58 -16.07
C ASN A 65 3.45 -6.49 -14.54
N ILE A 66 2.84 -7.49 -13.88
CA ILE A 66 2.70 -7.50 -12.43
C ILE A 66 4.06 -7.78 -11.77
N GLN A 67 4.44 -6.85 -10.88
CA GLN A 67 5.52 -7.08 -9.93
C GLN A 67 4.99 -7.89 -8.75
N LEU A 68 5.51 -9.09 -8.57
CA LEU A 68 5.26 -9.85 -7.34
C LEU A 68 5.98 -9.17 -6.18
N LEU A 69 5.27 -9.05 -5.07
CA LEU A 69 5.76 -8.52 -3.82
C LEU A 69 5.49 -9.54 -2.69
N PRO A 70 6.32 -10.57 -2.55
CA PRO A 70 6.20 -11.50 -1.42
C PRO A 70 6.27 -10.76 -0.09
N ASN A 71 5.50 -11.20 0.91
CA ASN A 71 5.54 -10.62 2.25
C ASN A 71 5.91 -11.64 3.31
N THR A 72 6.48 -11.14 4.41
CA THR A 72 6.92 -11.93 5.56
C THR A 72 5.86 -12.04 6.66
N SER A 73 4.59 -11.83 6.33
CA SER A 73 3.49 -11.86 7.30
C SER A 73 3.52 -13.09 8.20
N GLY A 74 3.46 -12.86 9.52
CA GLY A 74 3.46 -13.89 10.54
C GLY A 74 4.82 -14.20 11.16
N VAL A 75 5.89 -13.52 10.76
CA VAL A 75 7.17 -13.52 11.49
C VAL A 75 7.10 -12.59 12.70
N ARG A 76 7.95 -12.83 13.69
CA ARG A 76 7.89 -12.15 15.01
C ARG A 76 9.10 -11.27 15.30
N ASN A 77 10.18 -11.44 14.55
CA ASN A 77 11.44 -10.70 14.74
C ASN A 77 12.22 -10.60 13.43
N ALA A 78 13.33 -9.85 13.46
CA ALA A 78 14.16 -9.59 12.29
C ALA A 78 14.83 -10.85 11.74
N GLU A 79 15.27 -11.77 12.59
CA GLU A 79 15.93 -13.01 12.18
C GLU A 79 14.96 -13.89 11.35
N GLU A 80 13.74 -14.09 11.88
CA GLU A 80 12.69 -14.82 11.16
C GLU A 80 12.34 -14.12 9.82
N ALA A 81 12.32 -12.77 9.80
CA ALA A 81 12.00 -12.01 8.60
C ALA A 81 13.08 -12.16 7.53
N VAL A 82 14.36 -12.09 7.90
CA VAL A 82 15.49 -12.28 6.97
C VAL A 82 15.49 -13.70 6.40
N PHE A 83 15.26 -14.70 7.24
CA PHE A 83 15.15 -16.08 6.77
C PHE A 83 13.98 -16.27 5.80
N ALA A 84 12.78 -15.77 6.14
CA ALA A 84 11.61 -15.85 5.28
C ALA A 84 11.82 -15.10 3.94
N ALA A 85 12.50 -13.95 3.97
CA ALA A 85 12.84 -13.20 2.76
C ALA A 85 13.75 -13.98 1.81
N GLN A 86 14.77 -14.65 2.34
CA GLN A 86 15.67 -15.49 1.52
C GLN A 86 14.91 -16.65 0.88
N MET A 87 14.03 -17.30 1.64
CA MET A 87 13.15 -18.35 1.10
C MET A 87 12.22 -17.80 0.01
N ALA A 88 11.65 -16.60 0.23
CA ALA A 88 10.79 -15.94 -0.77
C ALA A 88 11.56 -15.64 -2.07
N ARG A 89 12.80 -15.17 -1.98
CA ARG A 89 13.63 -14.88 -3.15
C ARG A 89 13.84 -16.13 -4.02
N GLU A 90 14.15 -17.24 -3.39
CA GLU A 90 14.34 -18.53 -4.10
C GLU A 90 13.03 -19.02 -4.71
N ALA A 91 11.93 -18.93 -3.95
CA ALA A 91 10.63 -19.45 -4.37
C ALA A 91 9.98 -18.64 -5.50
N PHE A 92 10.09 -17.31 -5.46
CA PHE A 92 9.39 -16.41 -6.38
C PHE A 92 10.32 -15.78 -7.44
N GLY A 93 11.62 -16.01 -7.38
CA GLY A 93 12.59 -15.44 -8.33
C GLY A 93 12.64 -13.91 -8.31
N THR A 94 12.36 -13.28 -7.17
CA THR A 94 12.34 -11.82 -7.02
C THR A 94 13.07 -11.37 -5.76
N ASN A 95 13.74 -10.23 -5.82
CA ASN A 95 14.33 -9.57 -4.66
C ASN A 95 13.43 -8.48 -4.06
N TRP A 96 12.23 -8.27 -4.59
CA TRP A 96 11.24 -7.37 -4.00
C TRP A 96 10.56 -8.04 -2.82
N LEU A 97 10.40 -7.29 -1.74
CA LEU A 97 9.86 -7.82 -0.49
C LEU A 97 9.03 -6.77 0.25
N LYS A 98 7.80 -7.14 0.62
CA LYS A 98 7.05 -6.43 1.65
C LYS A 98 7.44 -6.98 3.01
N LEU A 99 8.19 -6.21 3.76
CA LEU A 99 8.62 -6.60 5.10
C LEU A 99 7.50 -6.35 6.11
N GLU A 100 7.03 -7.42 6.75
CA GLU A 100 6.03 -7.38 7.81
C GLU A 100 6.53 -8.15 9.01
N ILE A 101 6.65 -7.49 10.18
CA ILE A 101 6.99 -8.11 11.47
C ILE A 101 5.94 -7.66 12.46
N HIS A 102 5.03 -8.55 12.83
CA HIS A 102 3.96 -8.28 13.78
C HIS A 102 3.85 -9.42 14.78
N PRO A 103 4.51 -9.29 15.95
CA PRO A 103 4.59 -10.36 16.96
C PRO A 103 3.25 -10.66 17.62
N ASP A 104 2.33 -9.67 17.65
CA ASP A 104 0.97 -9.86 18.19
C ASP A 104 -0.03 -10.20 17.08
N PRO A 105 -0.52 -11.45 17.01
CA PRO A 105 -1.46 -11.89 16.00
C PRO A 105 -2.86 -11.28 16.15
N ARG A 106 -3.17 -10.67 17.29
CA ARG A 106 -4.49 -10.07 17.56
C ARG A 106 -4.68 -8.73 16.86
N TYR A 107 -3.66 -7.88 16.90
CA TYR A 107 -3.74 -6.53 16.36
C TYR A 107 -2.92 -6.33 15.08
N LEU A 108 -1.96 -7.23 14.81
CA LEU A 108 -1.10 -7.20 13.63
C LEU A 108 -0.37 -5.85 13.46
N LEU A 109 -0.02 -5.23 14.60
CA LEU A 109 0.75 -4.00 14.59
C LEU A 109 2.22 -4.32 14.35
N PRO A 110 2.91 -3.53 13.50
CA PRO A 110 4.31 -3.77 13.18
C PRO A 110 5.22 -3.42 14.37
N ASP A 111 6.23 -4.25 14.61
CA ASP A 111 7.30 -3.98 15.56
C ASP A 111 8.31 -3.02 14.93
N SER A 112 8.42 -1.81 15.46
CA SER A 112 9.27 -0.76 14.90
C SER A 112 10.76 -1.08 14.97
N VAL A 113 11.21 -1.70 16.08
CA VAL A 113 12.63 -2.00 16.32
C VAL A 113 13.08 -3.15 15.41
N GLU A 114 12.31 -4.23 15.38
CA GLU A 114 12.63 -5.40 14.57
C GLU A 114 12.47 -5.08 13.06
N THR A 115 11.52 -4.23 12.67
CA THR A 115 11.35 -3.80 11.27
C THR A 115 12.55 -2.99 10.79
N LEU A 116 13.07 -2.04 11.59
CA LEU A 116 14.27 -1.28 11.24
C LEU A 116 15.49 -2.19 11.11
N LYS A 117 15.72 -3.04 12.11
CA LYS A 117 16.82 -4.00 12.13
C LYS A 117 16.79 -4.98 10.93
N ALA A 118 15.61 -5.48 10.57
CA ALA A 118 15.45 -6.34 9.40
C ALA A 118 15.68 -5.57 8.10
N THR A 119 15.19 -4.34 7.99
CA THR A 119 15.41 -3.48 6.81
C THR A 119 16.89 -3.29 6.53
N GLU A 120 17.70 -2.94 7.53
CA GLU A 120 19.16 -2.78 7.39
C GLU A 120 19.86 -4.05 6.88
N GLN A 121 19.43 -5.21 7.37
CA GLN A 121 20.01 -6.49 6.96
C GLN A 121 19.59 -6.88 5.53
N LEU A 122 18.31 -6.73 5.22
CA LEU A 122 17.75 -7.10 3.91
C LEU A 122 18.27 -6.21 2.78
N VAL A 123 18.42 -4.91 3.02
CA VAL A 123 19.03 -3.98 2.05
C VAL A 123 20.48 -4.40 1.75
N LYS A 124 21.28 -4.74 2.77
CA LYS A 124 22.65 -5.26 2.58
C LYS A 124 22.69 -6.58 1.79
N LEU A 125 21.63 -7.39 1.87
CA LEU A 125 21.46 -8.63 1.12
C LEU A 125 20.91 -8.42 -0.30
N GLY A 126 20.73 -7.17 -0.74
CA GLY A 126 20.29 -6.80 -2.08
C GLY A 126 18.77 -6.89 -2.32
N PHE A 127 17.95 -6.90 -1.26
CA PHE A 127 16.50 -6.82 -1.40
C PHE A 127 16.02 -5.39 -1.68
N VAL A 128 14.97 -5.28 -2.46
CA VAL A 128 14.15 -4.07 -2.59
C VAL A 128 13.09 -4.15 -1.50
N VAL A 129 13.34 -3.45 -0.38
CA VAL A 129 12.53 -3.58 0.84
C VAL A 129 11.45 -2.52 0.88
N LEU A 130 10.20 -2.95 1.03
CA LEU A 130 9.01 -2.13 1.24
C LEU A 130 8.46 -2.45 2.65
N PRO A 131 8.89 -1.74 3.71
CA PRO A 131 8.55 -2.08 5.08
C PRO A 131 7.17 -1.55 5.50
N TYR A 132 6.29 -2.45 5.95
CA TYR A 132 5.07 -2.10 6.68
C TYR A 132 5.45 -1.62 8.08
N CYS A 133 5.03 -0.42 8.44
CA CYS A 133 5.47 0.22 9.68
C CYS A 133 4.34 0.99 10.37
N GLN A 134 4.59 1.40 11.61
CA GLN A 134 3.75 2.37 12.31
C GLN A 134 3.76 3.70 11.55
N ALA A 135 2.66 4.47 11.68
CA ALA A 135 2.62 5.83 11.16
C ALA A 135 3.42 6.77 12.09
N ASP A 136 4.72 6.53 12.18
CA ASP A 136 5.67 7.29 12.97
C ASP A 136 6.67 7.98 12.01
N PRO A 137 6.64 9.33 11.92
CA PRO A 137 7.53 10.08 11.03
C PRO A 137 9.02 9.81 11.28
N THR A 138 9.43 9.64 12.54
CA THR A 138 10.83 9.37 12.90
C THR A 138 11.25 7.98 12.44
N LEU A 139 10.41 6.96 12.67
CA LEU A 139 10.67 5.62 12.18
C LEU A 139 10.75 5.58 10.65
N CYS A 140 9.83 6.25 9.95
CA CYS A 140 9.84 6.31 8.49
C CYS A 140 11.14 6.92 7.97
N LYS A 141 11.67 7.94 8.65
CA LYS A 141 12.96 8.54 8.31
C LYS A 141 14.13 7.56 8.51
N HIS A 142 14.16 6.84 9.62
CA HIS A 142 15.18 5.81 9.86
C HIS A 142 15.10 4.67 8.84
N LEU A 143 13.91 4.25 8.43
CA LEU A 143 13.73 3.23 7.39
C LEU A 143 14.25 3.71 6.03
N GLU A 144 14.00 4.97 5.67
CA GLU A 144 14.55 5.60 4.47
C GLU A 144 16.09 5.62 4.52
N GLU A 145 16.67 6.06 5.64
CA GLU A 145 18.12 6.11 5.87
C GLU A 145 18.76 4.70 5.85
N ALA A 146 18.03 3.68 6.28
CA ALA A 146 18.45 2.29 6.18
C ALA A 146 18.43 1.73 4.74
N GLY A 147 17.87 2.49 3.77
CA GLY A 147 17.82 2.14 2.36
C GLY A 147 16.53 1.45 1.91
N ALA A 148 15.44 1.60 2.65
CA ALA A 148 14.14 1.14 2.21
C ALA A 148 13.74 1.79 0.87
N ALA A 149 13.14 1.02 -0.03
CA ALA A 149 12.73 1.52 -1.35
C ALA A 149 11.45 2.38 -1.28
N THR A 150 10.66 2.20 -0.24
CA THR A 150 9.47 2.98 0.11
C THR A 150 9.32 2.99 1.62
N VAL A 151 8.41 3.79 2.16
CA VAL A 151 7.85 3.58 3.50
C VAL A 151 6.37 3.24 3.37
N MET A 152 5.90 2.28 4.18
CA MET A 152 4.52 1.80 4.13
C MET A 152 3.81 1.97 5.48
N PRO A 153 3.55 3.23 5.90
CA PRO A 153 2.88 3.50 7.16
C PRO A 153 1.41 3.06 7.12
N LEU A 154 0.95 2.47 8.22
CA LEU A 154 -0.46 2.07 8.37
C LEU A 154 -1.39 3.29 8.49
N ALA A 155 -2.55 3.22 7.84
CA ALA A 155 -3.65 4.17 8.08
C ALA A 155 -4.47 3.80 9.32
N ALA A 156 -4.68 2.51 9.54
CA ALA A 156 -5.27 1.88 10.72
C ALA A 156 -4.84 0.40 10.75
N PRO A 157 -5.04 -0.36 11.84
CA PRO A 157 -4.63 -1.75 11.91
C PRO A 157 -5.19 -2.62 10.77
N ILE A 158 -4.41 -3.62 10.35
CA ILE A 158 -4.75 -4.52 9.23
C ILE A 158 -6.17 -5.08 9.37
N GLY A 159 -6.95 -5.01 8.29
CA GLY A 159 -8.27 -5.61 8.19
C GLY A 159 -9.39 -4.90 8.94
N THR A 160 -9.13 -3.72 9.53
CA THR A 160 -10.14 -2.99 10.33
C THR A 160 -11.06 -2.09 9.52
N ASN A 161 -10.71 -1.74 8.28
CA ASN A 161 -11.48 -0.85 7.40
C ASN A 161 -11.83 0.54 8.00
N LYS A 162 -11.04 0.99 9.00
CA LYS A 162 -11.33 2.21 9.77
C LYS A 162 -10.94 3.52 9.09
N GLY A 163 -10.25 3.46 7.94
CA GLY A 163 -9.79 4.63 7.19
C GLY A 163 -8.53 5.28 7.77
N LEU A 164 -8.31 6.53 7.44
CA LEU A 164 -7.09 7.27 7.77
C LEU A 164 -7.07 7.76 9.23
N ARG A 165 -6.98 6.83 10.19
CA ARG A 165 -6.97 7.17 11.63
C ARG A 165 -5.69 7.85 12.08
N MET A 166 -4.61 7.72 11.29
CA MET A 166 -3.31 8.32 11.56
C MET A 166 -3.03 9.53 10.66
N LYS A 167 -4.08 10.20 10.17
CA LYS A 167 -4.01 11.24 9.14
C LYS A 167 -2.92 12.29 9.38
N ASP A 168 -2.86 12.86 10.59
CA ASP A 168 -1.91 13.93 10.92
C ASP A 168 -0.45 13.44 10.84
N PHE A 169 -0.18 12.21 11.32
CA PHE A 169 1.15 11.61 11.20
C PHE A 169 1.48 11.23 9.76
N LEU A 170 0.50 10.73 9.01
CA LEU A 170 0.67 10.42 7.59
C LEU A 170 1.01 11.66 6.78
N GLN A 171 0.40 12.81 7.09
CA GLN A 171 0.71 14.09 6.44
C GLN A 171 2.18 14.48 6.66
N ILE A 172 2.68 14.39 7.89
CA ILE A 172 4.08 14.67 8.22
C ILE A 172 5.02 13.72 7.44
N ILE A 173 4.68 12.43 7.39
CA ILE A 173 5.48 11.44 6.65
C ILE A 173 5.53 11.79 5.17
N ILE A 174 4.40 12.10 4.54
CA ILE A 174 4.31 12.46 3.13
C ILE A 174 5.16 13.71 2.82
N GLU A 175 5.12 14.71 3.68
CA GLU A 175 5.86 15.96 3.50
C GLU A 175 7.39 15.81 3.66
N GLN A 176 7.84 14.86 4.48
CA GLN A 176 9.27 14.69 4.82
C GLN A 176 9.97 13.57 4.06
N ALA A 177 9.23 12.64 3.46
CA ALA A 177 9.81 11.49 2.79
C ALA A 177 10.55 11.87 1.49
N ASN A 178 11.71 11.23 1.25
CA ASN A 178 12.42 11.30 -0.02
C ASN A 178 12.29 9.98 -0.82
N VAL A 179 11.59 9.00 -0.28
CA VAL A 179 11.18 7.77 -0.96
C VAL A 179 9.65 7.74 -1.08
N PRO A 180 9.08 6.99 -2.03
CA PRO A 180 7.63 6.91 -2.17
C PRO A 180 6.93 6.45 -0.90
N VAL A 181 5.83 7.12 -0.54
CA VAL A 181 4.99 6.78 0.60
C VAL A 181 3.79 5.98 0.12
N VAL A 182 3.68 4.74 0.57
CA VAL A 182 2.56 3.84 0.28
C VAL A 182 1.68 3.74 1.51
N ILE A 183 0.47 4.28 1.48
CA ILE A 183 -0.46 4.12 2.60
C ILE A 183 -0.98 2.68 2.60
N ASP A 184 -0.68 1.96 3.68
CA ASP A 184 -1.01 0.55 3.84
C ASP A 184 -2.01 0.35 4.98
N ALA A 185 -2.74 -0.75 4.96
CA ALA A 185 -3.66 -1.22 6.00
C ALA A 185 -4.77 -0.22 6.42
N GLY A 186 -5.88 -0.76 6.85
CA GLY A 186 -6.99 0.01 7.41
C GLY A 186 -7.85 0.81 6.42
N ILE A 187 -7.43 0.97 5.16
CA ILE A 187 -8.25 1.58 4.11
C ILE A 187 -9.47 0.69 3.85
N GLY A 188 -10.68 1.23 4.04
CA GLY A 188 -11.92 0.46 4.03
C GLY A 188 -12.96 0.92 3.01
N ALA A 189 -12.73 2.06 2.35
CA ALA A 189 -13.62 2.61 1.34
C ALA A 189 -12.82 3.35 0.25
N PRO A 190 -13.34 3.46 -0.99
CA PRO A 190 -12.73 4.26 -2.06
C PRO A 190 -12.46 5.71 -1.65
N SER A 191 -13.34 6.32 -0.86
CA SER A 191 -13.14 7.68 -0.33
C SER A 191 -11.89 7.83 0.54
N HIS A 192 -11.53 6.80 1.32
CA HIS A 192 -10.29 6.82 2.11
C HIS A 192 -9.05 6.79 1.21
N ALA A 193 -9.10 6.04 0.10
CA ALA A 193 -8.01 6.01 -0.86
C ALA A 193 -7.89 7.34 -1.63
N ALA A 194 -9.02 7.95 -2.01
CA ALA A 194 -9.02 9.28 -2.62
C ALA A 194 -8.40 10.31 -1.68
N GLU A 195 -8.81 10.34 -0.41
CA GLU A 195 -8.26 11.23 0.62
C GLU A 195 -6.75 11.03 0.80
N ALA A 196 -6.27 9.78 0.89
CA ALA A 196 -4.83 9.48 0.98
C ALA A 196 -4.05 10.06 -0.22
N MET A 197 -4.59 9.91 -1.42
CA MET A 197 -3.96 10.44 -2.63
C MET A 197 -4.03 11.96 -2.72
N GLU A 198 -5.12 12.58 -2.24
CA GLU A 198 -5.29 14.04 -2.14
C GLU A 198 -4.30 14.66 -1.14
N MET A 199 -3.93 13.95 -0.08
CA MET A 199 -2.88 14.34 0.86
C MET A 199 -1.48 14.33 0.23
N GLY A 200 -1.29 13.67 -0.92
CA GLY A 200 -0.03 13.56 -1.62
C GLY A 200 0.68 12.21 -1.48
N ALA A 201 0.04 11.20 -0.88
CA ALA A 201 0.59 9.85 -0.88
C ALA A 201 0.91 9.39 -2.32
N ASP A 202 1.96 8.57 -2.46
CA ASP A 202 2.37 8.10 -3.78
C ASP A 202 1.56 6.91 -4.26
N CYS A 203 1.07 6.08 -3.32
CA CYS A 203 0.34 4.86 -3.61
C CYS A 203 -0.51 4.43 -2.41
N CYS A 204 -1.51 3.59 -2.66
CA CYS A 204 -2.25 2.86 -1.62
C CYS A 204 -2.13 1.35 -1.85
N LEU A 205 -1.91 0.57 -0.77
CA LEU A 205 -2.03 -0.88 -0.79
C LEU A 205 -3.33 -1.28 -0.09
N ILE A 206 -4.22 -1.96 -0.82
CA ILE A 206 -5.57 -2.29 -0.37
C ILE A 206 -5.84 -3.77 -0.64
N ASN A 207 -6.31 -4.47 0.37
CA ASN A 207 -6.68 -5.88 0.23
C ASN A 207 -8.05 -6.18 0.84
N THR A 208 -8.20 -6.14 2.15
CA THR A 208 -9.40 -6.59 2.86
C THR A 208 -10.67 -5.92 2.31
N ALA A 209 -10.68 -4.61 2.12
CA ALA A 209 -11.86 -3.86 1.66
C ALA A 209 -12.35 -4.32 0.28
N ILE A 210 -11.44 -4.76 -0.58
CA ILE A 210 -11.79 -5.32 -1.89
C ILE A 210 -12.26 -6.76 -1.72
N ALA A 211 -11.46 -7.60 -1.08
CA ALA A 211 -11.66 -9.03 -1.02
C ALA A 211 -12.96 -9.47 -0.30
N VAL A 212 -13.41 -8.70 0.70
CA VAL A 212 -14.63 -9.01 1.48
C VAL A 212 -15.87 -8.25 0.99
N ALA A 213 -15.77 -7.46 -0.06
CA ALA A 213 -16.92 -6.78 -0.65
C ALA A 213 -17.92 -7.80 -1.23
N ALA A 214 -19.19 -7.41 -1.33
CA ALA A 214 -20.20 -8.23 -1.98
C ALA A 214 -19.86 -8.51 -3.45
N ASP A 215 -19.24 -7.54 -4.11
CA ASP A 215 -18.66 -7.67 -5.46
C ASP A 215 -17.22 -7.15 -5.44
N PRO A 216 -16.21 -8.03 -5.26
CA PRO A 216 -14.81 -7.64 -5.24
C PRO A 216 -14.31 -7.02 -6.53
N VAL A 217 -14.86 -7.40 -7.68
CA VAL A 217 -14.44 -6.87 -8.99
C VAL A 217 -14.86 -5.41 -9.13
N GLN A 218 -16.13 -5.10 -8.84
CA GLN A 218 -16.62 -3.71 -8.85
C GLN A 218 -15.93 -2.87 -7.79
N MET A 219 -15.65 -3.43 -6.61
CA MET A 219 -14.93 -2.71 -5.55
C MET A 219 -13.50 -2.39 -5.95
N ALA A 220 -12.80 -3.32 -6.62
CA ALA A 220 -11.46 -3.08 -7.15
C ALA A 220 -11.44 -1.94 -8.17
N GLN A 221 -12.43 -1.89 -9.06
CA GLN A 221 -12.59 -0.80 -10.02
C GLN A 221 -12.86 0.54 -9.31
N ALA A 222 -13.75 0.57 -8.32
CA ALA A 222 -14.05 1.76 -7.54
C ALA A 222 -12.81 2.31 -6.82
N PHE A 223 -11.95 1.44 -6.26
CA PHE A 223 -10.68 1.85 -5.67
C PHE A 223 -9.68 2.39 -6.71
N LYS A 224 -9.61 1.78 -7.90
CA LYS A 224 -8.81 2.31 -9.01
C LYS A 224 -9.22 3.74 -9.37
N GLU A 225 -10.51 3.96 -9.55
CA GLU A 225 -11.07 5.26 -9.90
C GLU A 225 -10.80 6.30 -8.80
N ALA A 226 -10.94 5.92 -7.53
CA ALA A 226 -10.67 6.78 -6.37
C ALA A 226 -9.20 7.20 -6.29
N VAL A 227 -8.27 6.27 -6.46
CA VAL A 227 -6.82 6.55 -6.47
C VAL A 227 -6.46 7.49 -7.63
N ILE A 228 -7.03 7.27 -8.81
CA ILE A 228 -6.84 8.13 -9.99
C ILE A 228 -7.41 9.54 -9.74
N ALA A 229 -8.61 9.63 -9.17
CA ALA A 229 -9.25 10.90 -8.89
C ALA A 229 -8.49 11.72 -7.84
N GLY A 230 -8.11 11.09 -6.71
CA GLY A 230 -7.35 11.74 -5.66
C GLY A 230 -5.99 12.23 -6.12
N ARG A 231 -5.21 11.41 -6.88
CA ARG A 231 -3.92 11.86 -7.43
C ARG A 231 -4.09 13.00 -8.43
N ARG A 232 -5.14 12.97 -9.23
CA ARG A 232 -5.45 14.06 -10.16
C ARG A 232 -5.78 15.35 -9.41
N ALA A 233 -6.55 15.27 -8.33
CA ALA A 233 -6.89 16.41 -7.48
C ALA A 233 -5.63 17.00 -6.82
N TYR A 234 -4.76 16.15 -6.26
CA TYR A 234 -3.48 16.57 -5.71
C TYR A 234 -2.63 17.34 -6.72
N ASN A 235 -2.46 16.79 -7.93
CA ASN A 235 -1.66 17.41 -8.98
C ASN A 235 -2.27 18.72 -9.53
N ALA A 236 -3.60 18.85 -9.46
CA ALA A 236 -4.30 20.07 -9.85
C ALA A 236 -4.20 21.19 -8.81
N GLY A 237 -3.89 20.82 -7.55
CA GLY A 237 -3.90 21.72 -6.39
C GLY A 237 -5.32 21.87 -5.84
N LEU A 238 -5.50 21.48 -4.58
CA LEU A 238 -6.76 21.64 -3.84
C LEU A 238 -6.98 23.11 -3.48
N GLY A 239 -8.25 23.54 -3.47
CA GLY A 239 -8.62 24.85 -2.96
C GLY A 239 -8.29 24.99 -1.47
N ALA A 240 -7.92 26.19 -1.05
CA ALA A 240 -7.62 26.45 0.36
C ALA A 240 -8.86 26.25 1.25
N VAL A 241 -8.64 25.62 2.40
CA VAL A 241 -9.66 25.57 3.48
C VAL A 241 -9.66 26.91 4.19
N CYS A 242 -10.85 27.51 4.36
CA CYS A 242 -11.03 28.80 5.01
C CYS A 242 -12.04 28.67 6.15
N ASP A 243 -11.81 29.38 7.25
CA ASP A 243 -12.72 29.41 8.40
C ASP A 243 -13.98 30.27 8.14
N CYS A 244 -13.93 31.18 7.17
CA CYS A 244 -15.03 32.06 6.81
C CYS A 244 -15.55 31.78 5.41
N ALA A 245 -16.85 31.97 5.22
CA ALA A 245 -17.46 31.88 3.90
C ALA A 245 -16.90 32.95 2.95
N GLN A 246 -16.61 32.55 1.74
CA GLN A 246 -16.21 33.44 0.64
C GLN A 246 -17.26 33.32 -0.47
N ALA A 247 -17.83 34.47 -0.88
CA ALA A 247 -18.82 34.48 -1.94
C ALA A 247 -18.19 34.10 -3.27
N SER A 248 -18.78 33.14 -3.99
CA SER A 248 -18.34 32.69 -5.31
C SER A 248 -18.77 33.66 -6.42
N SER A 249 -19.67 34.60 -6.13
CA SER A 249 -20.12 35.67 -7.04
C SER A 249 -20.36 36.95 -6.26
N PRO A 250 -20.34 38.15 -6.90
CA PRO A 250 -20.63 39.40 -6.23
C PRO A 250 -22.04 39.36 -5.60
N LEU A 251 -22.12 39.64 -4.29
CA LEU A 251 -23.39 39.55 -3.55
C LEU A 251 -24.35 40.74 -3.82
N THR A 252 -23.85 41.89 -4.31
CA THR A 252 -24.61 43.14 -4.30
C THR A 252 -24.56 43.89 -5.63
N ALA A 253 -23.84 43.45 -6.63
CA ALA A 253 -23.64 44.23 -7.88
C ALA A 253 -24.92 44.59 -8.66
N PHE A 254 -26.06 43.95 -8.35
CA PHE A 254 -27.38 44.26 -8.93
C PHE A 254 -28.32 44.97 -7.98
N LEU A 255 -27.87 45.23 -6.75
CA LEU A 255 -28.66 45.92 -5.68
C LEU A 255 -28.19 47.36 -5.43
N ASP A 256 -27.05 47.73 -6.03
CA ASP A 256 -26.56 49.12 -5.98
C ASP A 256 -27.37 49.98 -6.97
N PHE A 257 -28.48 50.56 -6.47
CA PHE A 257 -29.28 51.53 -7.18
C PHE A 257 -28.87 52.95 -6.78
#